data_3f37ee684196ec861167477fd3e0c345
#
_entry.id   3f37ee684196ec861167477fd3e0c345
#
_cell.length_a   1.000
_cell.length_b   1.000
_cell.length_c   1.000
_cell.angle_alpha   90.00
_cell.angle_beta   90.00
_cell.angle_gamma   90.00
#
_symmetry.space_group_name_H-M   'P 1'
#
loop_
_entity.id
_entity.type
_entity.pdbx_description
1 polymer ?
#
loop_
_entity_poly.entity_id
_entity_poly.type
_entity_poly.pdbx_seq_one_letter_code
_entity_poly.pdbx_strand_id
1 'polypeptide(L)'
;MEASDVAREYRQHFAEVLIDEYQDSNLVQEYLLSAVSGEEEGHFNRFMVGDVKQSIYRFRLARPELFLEKYESYGEEGDCIRIDLAKNFRSRSEVVDGVNAVFSRIMSRENGGLAYDDKAALYAGAAFPENPLPHANDSELILVNKPGSEEALDAKEAEAKAIAGKIKELQGSLQVTDKASGELRPLKYSDIVILLRSNSGWDEPFKKTLEAEGIPVYITSKTGYFAASEVQELLQFLRVLDNPRQDIPLFGTMKSLFGGFTEEEIALIRSGQKRGSLYDALKNCSQEGEAEGTEEGTEEGTKKGTEEGTEAGTKEGTEEGTEEGTKKGTEDRNVEEATKKGTENRSIEETAEKLGRKAARFLERIANYRQMAVYLPVRELLTRIATDFHYLDYVTALPAGSKRRANVEMLFTKASDFEKTSYFGLFHFIRYMEQLEKYDMDYGEADSLDENADVVRIMSIHKSKGLEFPVCFVGGLSKRFNMQDVNQSLIVDMD
;
A
#
# COMPACT_ATOMS: atom_id res chain seq x y z
N MET A 1 21.24 31.96 14.37
CA MET A 1 21.26 32.26 12.90
C MET A 1 20.45 33.51 12.67
N GLU A 2 20.92 34.45 11.86
CA GLU A 2 20.09 35.62 11.50
C GLU A 2 18.87 35.10 10.69
N ALA A 3 17.68 35.61 11.02
CA ALA A 3 16.47 35.32 10.28
C ALA A 3 16.59 35.82 8.83
N SER A 4 16.19 35.00 7.85
CA SER A 4 16.13 35.39 6.45
C SER A 4 15.12 36.51 6.25
N ASP A 5 15.25 37.27 5.13
CA ASP A 5 14.28 38.34 4.80
C ASP A 5 12.84 37.77 4.71
N VAL A 6 12.70 36.57 4.20
CA VAL A 6 11.40 35.86 4.14
C VAL A 6 10.84 35.57 5.54
N ALA A 7 11.65 35.08 6.47
CA ALA A 7 11.23 34.86 7.86
C ALA A 7 10.76 36.15 8.53
N ARG A 8 11.46 37.27 8.29
CA ARG A 8 11.09 38.61 8.81
C ARG A 8 9.75 39.08 8.23
N GLU A 9 9.51 38.85 6.95
CA GLU A 9 8.24 39.17 6.31
C GLU A 9 7.06 38.38 6.96
N TYR A 10 7.23 37.09 7.20
CA TYR A 10 6.21 36.28 7.89
C TYR A 10 5.99 36.70 9.34
N ARG A 11 7.03 37.04 10.10
CA ARG A 11 6.89 37.58 11.47
C ARG A 11 6.05 38.85 11.53
N GLN A 12 6.17 39.72 10.53
CA GLN A 12 5.36 40.95 10.44
C GLN A 12 3.94 40.69 9.96
N HIS A 13 3.74 39.58 9.22
CA HIS A 13 2.44 39.25 8.66
C HIS A 13 1.55 38.52 9.65
N PHE A 14 2.10 37.59 10.45
CA PHE A 14 1.31 36.80 11.38
C PHE A 14 1.10 37.51 12.72
N ALA A 15 -0.17 37.81 13.03
CA ALA A 15 -0.54 38.31 14.33
C ALA A 15 -0.42 37.24 15.42
N GLU A 16 -0.81 36.01 15.09
CA GLU A 16 -0.77 34.83 15.97
C GLU A 16 -0.36 33.58 15.19
N VAL A 17 0.35 32.66 15.86
CA VAL A 17 0.76 31.36 15.34
C VAL A 17 0.14 30.28 16.24
N LEU A 18 -0.88 29.60 15.73
CA LEU A 18 -1.65 28.58 16.46
C LEU A 18 -1.16 27.19 16.07
N ILE A 19 -0.78 26.37 17.04
CA ILE A 19 -0.23 25.02 16.83
C ILE A 19 -1.06 24.03 17.64
N ASP A 20 -1.65 23.07 16.96
CA ASP A 20 -2.33 21.93 17.57
C ASP A 20 -1.40 20.71 17.61
N GLU A 21 -1.68 19.76 18.53
CA GLU A 21 -0.88 18.53 18.69
C GLU A 21 0.64 18.78 18.82
N TYR A 22 1.01 19.83 19.54
CA TYR A 22 2.41 20.30 19.59
C TYR A 22 3.41 19.24 20.10
N GLN A 23 2.97 18.25 20.90
CA GLN A 23 3.80 17.13 21.34
C GLN A 23 4.31 16.23 20.21
N ASP A 24 3.74 16.33 19.01
CA ASP A 24 4.18 15.58 17.83
C ASP A 24 5.14 16.38 16.92
N SER A 25 5.51 17.58 17.33
CA SER A 25 6.43 18.44 16.59
C SER A 25 7.85 17.88 16.63
N ASN A 26 8.58 18.05 15.53
CA ASN A 26 9.99 17.75 15.42
C ASN A 26 10.84 19.01 15.41
N LEU A 27 12.17 18.87 15.51
CA LEU A 27 13.10 20.02 15.53
C LEU A 27 12.97 20.92 14.31
N VAL A 28 12.75 20.38 13.12
CA VAL A 28 12.61 21.18 11.90
C VAL A 28 11.35 22.05 11.97
N GLN A 29 10.25 21.47 12.43
CA GLN A 29 9.00 22.22 12.66
C GLN A 29 9.20 23.30 13.72
N GLU A 30 9.88 23.00 14.83
CA GLU A 30 10.15 23.98 15.87
C GLU A 30 11.01 25.13 15.35
N TYR A 31 12.05 24.86 14.55
CA TYR A 31 12.84 25.91 13.90
C TYR A 31 12.02 26.78 12.95
N LEU A 32 11.11 26.18 12.18
CA LEU A 32 10.22 26.94 11.30
C LEU A 32 9.25 27.79 12.09
N LEU A 33 8.63 27.24 13.13
CA LEU A 33 7.71 27.97 14.01
C LEU A 33 8.41 29.14 14.71
N SER A 34 9.61 28.93 15.22
CA SER A 34 10.44 29.99 15.82
C SER A 34 10.85 31.06 14.81
N ALA A 35 11.16 30.65 13.57
CA ALA A 35 11.54 31.57 12.51
C ALA A 35 10.39 32.51 12.09
N VAL A 36 9.13 32.07 12.14
CA VAL A 36 7.95 32.85 11.73
C VAL A 36 7.21 33.51 12.91
N SER A 37 7.53 33.16 14.15
CA SER A 37 6.99 33.80 15.33
C SER A 37 7.81 35.04 15.73
N GLY A 38 7.22 35.92 16.53
CA GLY A 38 7.88 37.15 17.01
C GLY A 38 8.69 36.97 18.29
N GLU A 39 8.85 35.76 18.82
CA GLU A 39 9.48 35.51 20.14
C GLU A 39 10.90 36.10 20.26
N GLU A 40 11.76 36.00 19.23
CA GLU A 40 13.11 36.57 19.22
C GLU A 40 13.11 38.08 19.28
N GLU A 41 12.01 38.74 18.92
CA GLU A 41 11.83 40.19 18.96
C GLU A 41 11.04 40.64 20.20
N GLY A 42 10.73 39.69 21.13
CA GLY A 42 9.98 39.96 22.36
C GLY A 42 8.46 40.04 22.14
N HIS A 43 7.96 39.59 21.00
CA HIS A 43 6.54 39.50 20.69
C HIS A 43 6.09 38.07 20.81
N PHE A 44 5.49 37.70 21.94
CA PHE A 44 5.05 36.32 22.24
C PHE A 44 3.69 36.05 21.61
N ASN A 45 3.67 35.57 20.37
CA ASN A 45 2.45 35.37 19.57
C ASN A 45 2.18 33.90 19.25
N ARG A 46 2.80 32.94 19.97
CA ARG A 46 2.51 31.51 19.77
C ARG A 46 1.47 31.01 20.77
N PHE A 47 0.50 30.27 20.26
CA PHE A 47 -0.47 29.53 21.07
C PHE A 47 -0.35 28.04 20.72
N MET A 48 0.03 27.21 21.67
CA MET A 48 0.32 25.79 21.49
C MET A 48 -0.64 24.96 22.32
N VAL A 49 -1.25 23.96 21.70
CA VAL A 49 -2.11 22.97 22.37
C VAL A 49 -1.51 21.59 22.16
N GLY A 50 -1.52 20.77 23.22
CA GLY A 50 -1.02 19.41 23.14
C GLY A 50 -1.19 18.63 24.43
N ASP A 51 -0.93 17.34 24.36
CA ASP A 51 -0.90 16.42 25.49
C ASP A 51 0.27 15.44 25.34
N VAL A 52 1.29 15.60 26.17
CA VAL A 52 2.50 14.74 26.15
C VAL A 52 2.15 13.26 26.28
N LYS A 53 1.08 12.92 27.02
CA LYS A 53 0.60 11.54 27.17
C LYS A 53 0.14 10.91 25.84
N GLN A 54 -0.19 11.75 24.83
CA GLN A 54 -0.62 11.35 23.49
C GLN A 54 0.51 11.42 22.45
N SER A 55 1.76 11.62 22.86
CA SER A 55 2.89 11.58 21.95
C SER A 55 3.21 10.14 21.55
N ILE A 56 2.77 9.74 20.35
CA ILE A 56 2.94 8.40 19.80
C ILE A 56 3.72 8.36 18.48
N TYR A 57 4.25 9.51 18.03
CA TYR A 57 4.96 9.65 16.75
C TYR A 57 6.48 9.82 16.89
N ARG A 58 7.09 9.34 17.96
CA ARG A 58 8.56 9.40 18.17
C ARG A 58 9.33 8.73 17.01
N PHE A 59 8.79 7.67 16.42
CA PHE A 59 9.36 7.02 15.22
C PHE A 59 9.33 7.91 13.94
N ARG A 60 8.60 9.04 13.97
CA ARG A 60 8.61 10.11 12.95
C ARG A 60 9.45 11.31 13.37
N LEU A 61 10.38 11.12 14.29
CA LEU A 61 11.25 12.15 14.85
C LEU A 61 10.49 13.23 15.65
N ALA A 62 9.27 12.94 16.11
CA ALA A 62 8.59 13.81 17.04
C ALA A 62 9.40 13.90 18.36
N ARG A 63 9.52 15.10 18.91
CA ARG A 63 10.24 15.40 20.14
C ARG A 63 9.29 15.95 21.19
N PRO A 64 8.65 15.10 22.00
CA PRO A 64 7.79 15.55 23.08
C PRO A 64 8.53 16.38 24.15
N GLU A 65 9.86 16.27 24.19
CA GLU A 65 10.73 17.06 25.05
C GLU A 65 10.55 18.56 24.80
N LEU A 66 10.33 19.00 23.54
CA LEU A 66 10.07 20.41 23.21
C LEU A 66 8.83 20.95 23.89
N PHE A 67 7.79 20.13 24.01
CA PHE A 67 6.57 20.48 24.74
C PHE A 67 6.81 20.47 26.26
N LEU A 68 7.52 19.47 26.78
CA LEU A 68 7.84 19.35 28.20
C LEU A 68 8.68 20.53 28.70
N GLU A 69 9.67 20.99 27.96
CA GLU A 69 10.47 22.16 28.30
C GLU A 69 9.60 23.41 28.46
N LYS A 70 8.65 23.63 27.54
CA LYS A 70 7.71 24.73 27.62
C LYS A 70 6.72 24.54 28.77
N TYR A 71 6.22 23.32 28.97
CA TYR A 71 5.32 22.98 30.06
C TYR A 71 5.95 23.23 31.45
N GLU A 72 7.23 22.94 31.61
CA GLU A 72 7.97 23.15 32.86
C GLU A 72 8.42 24.62 33.04
N SER A 73 8.71 25.34 31.96
CA SER A 73 9.22 26.73 32.02
C SER A 73 8.12 27.79 32.07
N TYR A 74 6.94 27.52 31.50
CA TYR A 74 5.83 28.48 31.48
C TYR A 74 5.09 28.53 32.82
N GLY A 75 4.76 29.73 33.28
CA GLY A 75 4.06 29.99 34.54
C GLY A 75 2.56 30.15 34.39
N GLU A 76 1.90 30.47 35.49
CA GLU A 76 0.47 30.86 35.51
C GLU A 76 0.29 32.35 35.16
N GLU A 77 1.35 33.16 35.26
CA GLU A 77 1.36 34.59 34.98
C GLU A 77 2.63 34.95 34.20
N GLY A 78 2.60 36.06 33.45
CA GLY A 78 3.73 36.58 32.68
C GLY A 78 3.49 36.53 31.17
N ASP A 79 4.58 36.66 30.40
CA ASP A 79 4.53 36.66 28.93
C ASP A 79 4.33 35.29 28.32
N CYS A 80 4.69 34.23 29.05
CA CYS A 80 4.50 32.83 28.66
C CYS A 80 3.63 32.12 29.71
N ILE A 81 2.38 31.90 29.38
CA ILE A 81 1.37 31.38 30.29
C ILE A 81 1.06 29.91 29.95
N ARG A 82 0.97 29.08 31.00
CA ARG A 82 0.50 27.69 30.92
C ARG A 82 -0.91 27.58 31.46
N ILE A 83 -1.79 26.91 30.71
CA ILE A 83 -3.16 26.58 31.09
C ILE A 83 -3.33 25.07 31.07
N ASP A 84 -3.60 24.46 32.23
CA ASP A 84 -3.82 23.02 32.34
C ASP A 84 -5.30 22.69 32.15
N LEU A 85 -5.64 21.91 31.13
CA LEU A 85 -6.98 21.44 30.80
C LEU A 85 -7.14 19.98 31.27
N ALA A 86 -7.49 19.77 32.53
CA ALA A 86 -7.59 18.43 33.14
C ALA A 86 -8.92 17.70 32.85
N LYS A 87 -9.94 18.40 32.33
CA LYS A 87 -11.26 17.82 32.09
C LYS A 87 -11.37 17.15 30.73
N ASN A 88 -11.79 15.89 30.72
CA ASN A 88 -12.11 15.12 29.51
C ASN A 88 -13.63 15.17 29.27
N PHE A 89 -14.04 15.71 28.11
CA PHE A 89 -15.44 15.83 27.71
C PHE A 89 -15.83 14.77 26.67
N ARG A 90 -14.91 13.91 26.27
CA ARG A 90 -15.10 12.90 25.21
C ARG A 90 -15.57 11.57 25.77
N SER A 91 -14.99 11.15 26.90
CA SER A 91 -15.18 9.81 27.48
C SER A 91 -16.03 9.82 28.72
N ARG A 92 -16.74 8.71 28.96
CA ARG A 92 -17.47 8.46 30.20
C ARG A 92 -16.51 8.37 31.39
N SER A 93 -17.02 8.62 32.61
CA SER A 93 -16.25 8.51 33.84
C SER A 93 -15.59 7.14 34.01
N GLU A 94 -16.31 6.05 33.72
CA GLU A 94 -15.83 4.67 33.86
C GLU A 94 -14.62 4.38 32.97
N VAL A 95 -14.58 4.98 31.75
CA VAL A 95 -13.42 4.89 30.86
C VAL A 95 -12.25 5.73 31.39
N VAL A 96 -12.52 6.96 31.83
CA VAL A 96 -11.52 7.85 32.43
C VAL A 96 -10.89 7.22 33.67
N ASP A 97 -11.69 6.63 34.56
CA ASP A 97 -11.23 5.96 35.78
C ASP A 97 -10.40 4.70 35.42
N GLY A 98 -10.82 3.93 34.43
CA GLY A 98 -10.07 2.79 33.91
C GLY A 98 -8.70 3.19 33.36
N VAL A 99 -8.63 4.27 32.58
CA VAL A 99 -7.37 4.84 32.04
C VAL A 99 -6.48 5.31 33.21
N ASN A 100 -7.01 6.09 34.14
CA ASN A 100 -6.26 6.54 35.30
C ASN A 100 -5.72 5.37 36.13
N ALA A 101 -6.54 4.33 36.37
CA ALA A 101 -6.14 3.15 37.12
C ALA A 101 -4.95 2.39 36.47
N VAL A 102 -4.88 2.35 35.18
CA VAL A 102 -3.76 1.73 34.43
C VAL A 102 -2.53 2.65 34.47
N PHE A 103 -2.67 3.89 33.99
CA PHE A 103 -1.52 4.77 33.79
C PHE A 103 -0.86 5.26 35.08
N SER A 104 -1.61 5.41 36.17
CA SER A 104 -1.02 5.68 37.49
C SER A 104 -0.04 4.58 37.96
N ARG A 105 -0.12 3.36 37.41
CA ARG A 105 0.76 2.24 37.75
C ARG A 105 1.93 2.05 36.81
N ILE A 106 1.78 2.42 35.52
CA ILE A 106 2.78 2.09 34.50
C ILE A 106 3.52 3.31 33.95
N MET A 107 2.95 4.52 34.06
CA MET A 107 3.59 5.72 33.53
C MET A 107 4.43 6.40 34.62
N SER A 108 5.69 6.62 34.31
CA SER A 108 6.65 7.34 35.16
C SER A 108 7.53 8.23 34.25
N ARG A 109 8.34 9.10 34.86
CA ARG A 109 9.31 9.91 34.09
C ARG A 109 10.26 9.04 33.26
N GLU A 110 10.61 7.85 33.75
CA GLU A 110 11.49 6.91 33.05
C GLU A 110 10.75 6.18 31.91
N ASN A 111 9.48 5.83 32.12
CA ASN A 111 8.67 5.05 31.20
C ASN A 111 7.56 5.87 30.51
N GLY A 112 7.80 7.11 30.16
CA GLY A 112 6.77 7.95 29.52
C GLY A 112 7.12 9.42 29.51
N GLY A 113 8.29 9.79 30.06
CA GLY A 113 8.76 11.17 30.08
C GLY A 113 8.03 12.07 31.09
N LEU A 114 6.90 11.62 31.65
CA LEU A 114 6.06 12.38 32.58
C LEU A 114 5.63 11.47 33.75
N ALA A 115 5.62 12.02 34.98
CA ALA A 115 4.99 11.35 36.13
C ALA A 115 3.47 11.48 36.02
N TYR A 116 2.75 10.35 36.23
CA TYR A 116 1.29 10.36 36.20
C TYR A 116 0.76 10.68 37.62
N ASP A 117 0.72 11.96 37.93
CA ASP A 117 0.21 12.51 39.19
C ASP A 117 -1.21 13.09 39.02
N ASP A 118 -1.72 13.74 40.04
CA ASP A 118 -3.04 14.39 40.03
C ASP A 118 -3.18 15.48 38.94
N LYS A 119 -2.09 16.08 38.52
CA LYS A 119 -2.09 17.08 37.42
C LYS A 119 -2.14 16.42 36.05
N ALA A 120 -1.54 15.23 35.91
CA ALA A 120 -1.54 14.46 34.67
C ALA A 120 -2.80 13.59 34.54
N ALA A 121 -3.50 13.29 35.64
CA ALA A 121 -4.72 12.51 35.64
C ALA A 121 -5.85 13.19 34.87
N LEU A 122 -6.73 12.37 34.27
CA LEU A 122 -7.90 12.83 33.56
C LEU A 122 -9.11 12.91 34.51
N TYR A 123 -9.95 13.92 34.36
CA TYR A 123 -11.17 14.10 35.13
C TYR A 123 -12.36 14.18 34.16
N ALA A 124 -13.42 13.41 34.42
CA ALA A 124 -14.64 13.46 33.62
C ALA A 124 -15.26 14.87 33.66
N GLY A 125 -15.50 15.45 32.50
CA GLY A 125 -16.07 16.79 32.33
C GLY A 125 -17.46 16.80 31.71
N ALA A 126 -17.86 15.69 31.02
CA ALA A 126 -19.17 15.54 30.41
C ALA A 126 -20.07 14.60 31.23
N ALA A 127 -21.37 14.86 31.21
CA ALA A 127 -22.38 13.94 31.70
C ALA A 127 -22.96 13.14 30.53
N PHE A 128 -23.09 11.83 30.73
CA PHE A 128 -23.69 10.92 29.77
C PHE A 128 -24.95 10.29 30.34
N PRO A 129 -25.95 9.91 29.52
CA PRO A 129 -27.09 9.17 29.99
C PRO A 129 -26.67 7.86 30.70
N GLU A 130 -27.34 7.51 31.80
CA GLU A 130 -27.09 6.25 32.48
C GLU A 130 -27.53 5.07 31.60
N ASN A 131 -26.70 4.03 31.52
CA ASN A 131 -27.06 2.80 30.84
C ASN A 131 -28.05 2.01 31.69
N PRO A 132 -29.13 1.42 31.10
CA PRO A 132 -30.08 0.61 31.85
C PRO A 132 -29.46 -0.62 32.53
N LEU A 133 -28.36 -1.14 31.95
CA LEU A 133 -27.64 -2.27 32.51
C LEU A 133 -26.55 -1.79 33.48
N PRO A 134 -26.54 -2.28 34.76
CA PRO A 134 -25.46 -1.96 35.68
C PRO A 134 -24.12 -2.49 35.12
N HIS A 135 -23.06 -1.72 35.36
CA HIS A 135 -21.70 -2.07 34.91
C HIS A 135 -21.48 -2.19 33.38
N ALA A 136 -22.46 -1.79 32.59
CA ALA A 136 -22.36 -1.91 31.11
C ALA A 136 -21.27 -1.06 30.48
N ASN A 137 -20.82 -0.01 31.15
CA ASN A 137 -19.80 0.93 30.66
C ASN A 137 -18.44 0.73 31.36
N ASP A 138 -18.30 -0.27 32.24
CA ASP A 138 -17.06 -0.50 32.98
C ASP A 138 -15.91 -0.89 32.01
N SER A 139 -14.71 -0.49 32.40
CA SER A 139 -13.49 -0.94 31.68
C SER A 139 -13.18 -2.39 32.08
N GLU A 140 -13.09 -3.29 31.11
CA GLU A 140 -12.88 -4.72 31.34
C GLU A 140 -11.49 -5.17 30.88
N LEU A 141 -10.87 -6.09 31.65
CA LEU A 141 -9.66 -6.79 31.26
C LEU A 141 -9.99 -8.25 30.91
N ILE A 142 -9.85 -8.62 29.64
CA ILE A 142 -10.09 -9.97 29.14
C ILE A 142 -8.76 -10.75 29.14
N LEU A 143 -8.67 -11.80 29.96
CA LEU A 143 -7.50 -12.69 30.02
C LEU A 143 -7.76 -13.93 29.18
N VAL A 144 -6.96 -14.10 28.12
CA VAL A 144 -7.04 -15.26 27.24
C VAL A 144 -5.93 -16.24 27.56
N ASN A 145 -6.31 -17.42 28.07
CA ASN A 145 -5.35 -18.50 28.30
C ASN A 145 -4.94 -19.15 26.99
N LYS A 146 -3.64 -19.35 26.80
CA LYS A 146 -3.13 -20.12 25.64
C LYS A 146 -3.64 -21.56 25.74
N PRO A 147 -4.34 -22.08 24.72
CA PRO A 147 -4.77 -23.48 24.72
C PRO A 147 -3.56 -24.41 24.87
N GLY A 148 -3.72 -25.48 25.63
CA GLY A 148 -2.71 -26.54 25.75
C GLY A 148 -2.47 -27.21 24.40
N SER A 149 -1.37 -27.91 24.26
CA SER A 149 -0.69 -28.38 23.06
C SER A 149 -1.45 -29.30 22.09
N GLU A 150 -2.73 -29.58 22.25
CA GLU A 150 -3.48 -30.48 21.38
C GLU A 150 -4.44 -29.81 20.38
N GLU A 151 -4.82 -28.55 20.60
CA GLU A 151 -5.52 -27.73 19.58
C GLU A 151 -4.77 -26.41 19.44
N ALA A 152 -3.82 -26.38 18.53
CA ALA A 152 -2.95 -25.21 18.31
C ALA A 152 -3.70 -24.08 17.58
N LEU A 153 -4.67 -23.46 18.27
CA LEU A 153 -5.09 -22.10 17.92
C LEU A 153 -3.89 -21.17 18.14
N ASP A 154 -3.51 -20.41 17.13
CA ASP A 154 -2.56 -19.32 17.31
C ASP A 154 -3.10 -18.36 18.40
N ALA A 155 -2.22 -17.84 19.25
CA ALA A 155 -2.60 -16.92 20.33
C ALA A 155 -3.43 -15.74 19.81
N LYS A 156 -3.20 -15.32 18.57
CA LYS A 156 -3.95 -14.25 17.89
C LYS A 156 -5.40 -14.65 17.58
N GLU A 157 -5.60 -15.89 17.11
CA GLU A 157 -6.93 -16.41 16.81
C GLU A 157 -7.74 -16.60 18.12
N ALA A 158 -7.09 -17.05 19.19
CA ALA A 158 -7.73 -17.19 20.49
C ALA A 158 -8.18 -15.82 21.05
N GLU A 159 -7.34 -14.79 20.92
CA GLU A 159 -7.66 -13.42 21.32
C GLU A 159 -8.80 -12.84 20.46
N ALA A 160 -8.72 -13.02 19.13
CA ALA A 160 -9.77 -12.59 18.21
C ALA A 160 -11.13 -13.27 18.50
N LYS A 161 -11.10 -14.56 18.87
CA LYS A 161 -12.31 -15.31 19.24
C LYS A 161 -12.92 -14.81 20.57
N ALA A 162 -12.09 -14.47 21.55
CA ALA A 162 -12.57 -13.88 22.80
C ALA A 162 -13.24 -12.51 22.55
N ILE A 163 -12.62 -11.66 21.72
CA ILE A 163 -13.20 -10.37 21.31
C ILE A 163 -14.51 -10.58 20.54
N ALA A 164 -14.56 -11.54 19.60
CA ALA A 164 -15.79 -11.87 18.85
C ALA A 164 -16.94 -12.27 19.79
N GLY A 165 -16.64 -13.10 20.78
CA GLY A 165 -17.61 -13.48 21.82
C GLY A 165 -18.15 -12.28 22.58
N LYS A 166 -17.25 -11.37 23.00
CA LYS A 166 -17.65 -10.14 23.72
C LYS A 166 -18.46 -9.18 22.83
N ILE A 167 -18.10 -9.03 21.56
CA ILE A 167 -18.89 -8.22 20.60
C ILE A 167 -20.32 -8.73 20.49
N LYS A 168 -20.51 -10.05 20.39
CA LYS A 168 -21.85 -10.66 20.33
C LYS A 168 -22.67 -10.45 21.60
N GLU A 169 -22.02 -10.52 22.77
CA GLU A 169 -22.64 -10.22 24.05
C GLU A 169 -23.11 -8.77 24.11
N LEU A 170 -22.25 -7.83 23.72
CA LEU A 170 -22.54 -6.39 23.74
C LEU A 170 -23.62 -5.99 22.75
N GLN A 171 -23.64 -6.56 21.55
CA GLN A 171 -24.65 -6.30 20.51
C GLN A 171 -26.09 -6.56 20.97
N GLY A 172 -26.31 -7.51 21.88
CA GLY A 172 -27.63 -7.84 22.40
C GLY A 172 -28.07 -6.98 23.59
N SER A 173 -27.17 -6.24 24.22
CA SER A 173 -27.41 -5.66 25.54
C SER A 173 -26.96 -4.20 25.69
N LEU A 174 -25.86 -3.78 25.06
CA LEU A 174 -25.29 -2.45 25.26
C LEU A 174 -26.04 -1.38 24.48
N GLN A 175 -26.32 -0.27 25.12
CA GLN A 175 -26.77 0.97 24.48
C GLN A 175 -25.63 1.99 24.52
N VAL A 176 -25.48 2.74 23.43
CA VAL A 176 -24.48 3.79 23.30
C VAL A 176 -25.14 5.14 23.10
N THR A 177 -24.48 6.21 23.49
CA THR A 177 -24.99 7.57 23.29
C THR A 177 -24.84 7.96 21.83
N ASP A 178 -25.93 8.33 21.18
CA ASP A 178 -25.90 8.89 19.84
C ASP A 178 -25.31 10.32 19.87
N LYS A 179 -24.33 10.57 19.01
CA LYS A 179 -23.57 11.84 19.01
C LYS A 179 -24.44 13.04 18.60
N ALA A 180 -25.44 12.81 17.74
CA ALA A 180 -26.28 13.89 17.22
C ALA A 180 -27.44 14.24 18.16
N SER A 181 -28.10 13.24 18.73
CA SER A 181 -29.26 13.42 19.61
C SER A 181 -28.92 13.50 21.10
N GLY A 182 -27.77 12.95 21.51
CA GLY A 182 -27.41 12.79 22.91
C GLY A 182 -28.19 11.69 23.63
N GLU A 183 -29.07 10.94 22.96
CA GLU A 183 -29.90 9.88 23.52
C GLU A 183 -29.22 8.50 23.40
N LEU A 184 -29.70 7.53 24.17
CA LEU A 184 -29.23 6.15 24.08
C LEU A 184 -29.88 5.44 22.88
N ARG A 185 -29.07 4.70 22.10
CA ARG A 185 -29.47 3.81 21.02
C ARG A 185 -28.76 2.47 21.09
N PRO A 186 -29.31 1.42 20.46
CA PRO A 186 -28.62 0.14 20.35
C PRO A 186 -27.25 0.27 19.71
N LEU A 187 -26.30 -0.56 20.19
CA LEU A 187 -24.95 -0.68 19.63
C LEU A 187 -25.01 -1.17 18.18
N LYS A 188 -24.21 -0.55 17.30
CA LYS A 188 -23.95 -0.98 15.91
C LYS A 188 -22.53 -1.50 15.79
N TYR A 189 -22.23 -2.27 14.75
CA TYR A 189 -20.85 -2.70 14.47
C TYR A 189 -19.92 -1.51 14.17
N SER A 190 -20.44 -0.47 13.54
CA SER A 190 -19.70 0.77 13.26
C SER A 190 -19.27 1.56 14.50
N ASP A 191 -19.88 1.29 15.66
CA ASP A 191 -19.51 1.89 16.94
C ASP A 191 -18.28 1.21 17.58
N ILE A 192 -17.84 0.08 17.02
CA ILE A 192 -16.83 -0.78 17.62
C ILE A 192 -15.51 -0.66 16.84
N VAL A 193 -14.42 -0.44 17.58
CA VAL A 193 -13.07 -0.48 17.04
C VAL A 193 -12.20 -1.49 17.78
N ILE A 194 -11.34 -2.19 17.03
CA ILE A 194 -10.27 -3.02 17.58
C ILE A 194 -8.94 -2.32 17.28
N LEU A 195 -8.29 -1.87 18.32
CA LEU A 195 -7.02 -1.15 18.25
C LEU A 195 -5.85 -2.11 18.46
N LEU A 196 -4.94 -2.13 17.49
CA LEU A 196 -3.72 -2.92 17.54
C LEU A 196 -2.50 -1.99 17.54
N ARG A 197 -1.43 -2.36 18.21
CA ARG A 197 -0.17 -1.59 18.12
C ARG A 197 0.36 -1.55 16.68
N SER A 198 0.21 -2.65 15.94
CA SER A 198 0.58 -2.77 14.52
C SER A 198 -0.33 -3.81 13.89
N ASN A 199 -0.87 -3.50 12.73
CA ASN A 199 -1.74 -4.41 11.99
C ASN A 199 -0.97 -5.60 11.41
N SER A 200 0.30 -5.39 11.05
CA SER A 200 1.12 -6.40 10.38
C SER A 200 1.14 -7.75 11.12
N GLY A 201 0.60 -8.77 10.47
CA GLY A 201 0.52 -10.13 10.94
C GLY A 201 -0.52 -10.37 12.07
N TRP A 202 -1.38 -9.39 12.39
CA TRP A 202 -2.48 -9.48 13.34
C TRP A 202 -3.84 -9.28 12.67
N ASP A 203 -3.90 -8.42 11.68
CA ASP A 203 -5.12 -8.01 10.98
C ASP A 203 -5.83 -9.18 10.29
N GLU A 204 -5.12 -9.96 9.48
CA GLU A 204 -5.72 -11.08 8.76
C GLU A 204 -6.26 -12.20 9.68
N PRO A 205 -5.54 -12.69 10.73
CA PRO A 205 -6.10 -13.62 11.70
C PRO A 205 -7.35 -13.08 12.40
N PHE A 206 -7.34 -11.80 12.80
CA PHE A 206 -8.49 -11.16 13.44
C PHE A 206 -9.68 -11.08 12.49
N LYS A 207 -9.47 -10.60 11.27
CA LYS A 207 -10.52 -10.52 10.25
C LYS A 207 -11.15 -11.88 9.98
N LYS A 208 -10.32 -12.89 9.65
CA LYS A 208 -10.79 -14.25 9.36
C LYS A 208 -11.61 -14.84 10.49
N THR A 209 -11.17 -14.64 11.75
CA THR A 209 -11.86 -15.16 12.92
C THR A 209 -13.19 -14.46 13.15
N LEU A 210 -13.24 -13.12 13.05
CA LEU A 210 -14.46 -12.34 13.24
C LEU A 210 -15.49 -12.61 12.14
N GLU A 211 -15.05 -12.68 10.86
CA GLU A 211 -15.93 -13.03 9.74
C GLU A 211 -16.49 -14.47 9.86
N ALA A 212 -15.69 -15.43 10.34
CA ALA A 212 -16.16 -16.79 10.62
C ALA A 212 -17.22 -16.82 11.73
N GLU A 213 -17.17 -15.88 12.66
CA GLU A 213 -18.18 -15.69 13.70
C GLU A 213 -19.39 -14.84 13.25
N GLY A 214 -19.44 -14.45 11.97
CA GLY A 214 -20.54 -13.68 11.37
C GLY A 214 -20.50 -12.17 11.69
N ILE A 215 -19.36 -11.64 12.14
CA ILE A 215 -19.17 -10.23 12.44
C ILE A 215 -18.56 -9.56 11.21
N PRO A 216 -19.21 -8.55 10.60
CA PRO A 216 -18.67 -7.83 9.49
C PRO A 216 -17.49 -6.96 9.94
N VAL A 217 -16.36 -7.07 9.24
CA VAL A 217 -15.11 -6.42 9.64
C VAL A 217 -14.50 -5.63 8.49
N TYR A 218 -13.97 -4.48 8.83
CA TYR A 218 -13.14 -3.67 7.96
C TYR A 218 -11.76 -3.44 8.58
N ILE A 219 -10.71 -3.79 7.84
CA ILE A 219 -9.32 -3.49 8.24
C ILE A 219 -8.91 -2.17 7.61
N THR A 220 -8.58 -1.19 8.43
CA THR A 220 -7.89 0.01 7.95
C THR A 220 -6.41 -0.35 7.75
N SER A 221 -6.12 -1.00 6.61
CA SER A 221 -4.78 -1.52 6.31
C SER A 221 -3.80 -0.38 6.01
N LYS A 222 -2.54 -0.51 6.50
CA LYS A 222 -1.42 0.35 6.11
C LYS A 222 -0.78 -0.06 4.78
N THR A 223 -1.00 -1.30 4.35
CA THR A 223 -0.30 -1.92 3.22
C THR A 223 -1.14 -1.90 1.94
N GLY A 224 -2.17 -1.04 1.87
CA GLY A 224 -3.17 -1.19 0.84
C GLY A 224 -2.80 -0.52 -0.47
N TYR A 225 -2.67 0.79 -0.49
CA TYR A 225 -2.65 1.55 -1.73
C TYR A 225 -1.42 1.28 -2.61
N PHE A 226 -0.22 1.45 -2.05
CA PHE A 226 1.02 1.20 -2.80
C PHE A 226 1.31 -0.28 -3.03
N ALA A 227 0.77 -1.19 -2.20
CA ALA A 227 0.88 -2.63 -2.39
C ALA A 227 -0.22 -3.22 -3.29
N ALA A 228 -1.25 -2.45 -3.62
CA ALA A 228 -2.33 -2.88 -4.50
C ALA A 228 -1.79 -3.18 -5.90
N SER A 229 -2.09 -4.38 -6.42
CA SER A 229 -1.54 -4.86 -7.69
C SER A 229 -1.85 -3.91 -8.85
N GLU A 230 -3.06 -3.36 -8.89
CA GLU A 230 -3.51 -2.41 -9.90
C GLU A 230 -2.74 -1.09 -9.88
N VAL A 231 -2.31 -0.63 -8.71
CA VAL A 231 -1.47 0.57 -8.55
C VAL A 231 -0.03 0.26 -8.93
N GLN A 232 0.49 -0.87 -8.46
CA GLN A 232 1.86 -1.31 -8.76
C GLN A 232 2.07 -1.56 -10.26
N GLU A 233 1.11 -2.18 -10.95
CA GLU A 233 1.21 -2.40 -12.40
C GLU A 233 1.35 -1.07 -13.17
N LEU A 234 0.55 -0.05 -12.84
CA LEU A 234 0.66 1.27 -13.44
C LEU A 234 1.98 1.96 -13.08
N LEU A 235 2.39 1.92 -11.81
CA LEU A 235 3.65 2.52 -11.38
C LEU A 235 4.87 1.83 -12.03
N GLN A 236 4.85 0.51 -12.18
CA GLN A 236 5.90 -0.22 -12.89
C GLN A 236 5.95 0.18 -14.36
N PHE A 237 4.81 0.32 -15.03
CA PHE A 237 4.76 0.78 -16.40
C PHE A 237 5.33 2.21 -16.53
N LEU A 238 4.96 3.14 -15.64
CA LEU A 238 5.53 4.48 -15.62
C LEU A 238 7.04 4.46 -15.40
N ARG A 239 7.56 3.60 -14.50
CA ARG A 239 9.01 3.42 -14.28
C ARG A 239 9.72 2.92 -15.55
N VAL A 240 9.07 2.03 -16.31
CA VAL A 240 9.61 1.56 -17.61
C VAL A 240 9.60 2.68 -18.65
N LEU A 241 8.59 3.54 -18.65
CA LEU A 241 8.55 4.70 -19.55
C LEU A 241 9.65 5.72 -19.21
N ASP A 242 9.98 5.90 -17.93
CA ASP A 242 11.11 6.74 -17.51
C ASP A 242 12.44 6.07 -17.86
N ASN A 243 12.67 4.85 -17.37
CA ASN A 243 13.89 4.09 -17.64
C ASN A 243 13.61 2.60 -17.88
N PRO A 244 13.60 2.13 -19.14
CA PRO A 244 13.30 0.75 -19.49
C PRO A 244 14.39 -0.27 -19.13
N ARG A 245 15.57 0.16 -18.66
CA ARG A 245 16.67 -0.71 -18.24
C ARG A 245 16.56 -1.20 -16.81
N GLN A 246 15.46 -0.92 -16.12
CA GLN A 246 15.15 -1.43 -14.79
C GLN A 246 14.48 -2.80 -14.93
N ASP A 247 15.22 -3.88 -14.66
CA ASP A 247 14.76 -5.26 -14.92
C ASP A 247 13.47 -5.62 -14.14
N ILE A 248 13.33 -5.21 -12.88
CA ILE A 248 12.15 -5.53 -12.06
C ILE A 248 10.88 -4.84 -12.58
N PRO A 249 10.85 -3.51 -12.81
CA PRO A 249 9.71 -2.85 -13.43
C PRO A 249 9.38 -3.39 -14.82
N LEU A 250 10.39 -3.68 -15.63
CA LEU A 250 10.20 -4.22 -16.98
C LEU A 250 9.56 -5.61 -16.93
N PHE A 251 10.05 -6.50 -16.06
CA PHE A 251 9.48 -7.83 -15.86
C PHE A 251 8.00 -7.73 -15.45
N GLY A 252 7.69 -6.91 -14.45
CA GLY A 252 6.31 -6.69 -14.00
C GLY A 252 5.40 -6.14 -15.10
N THR A 253 5.89 -5.18 -15.89
CA THR A 253 5.15 -4.61 -17.02
C THR A 253 4.93 -5.64 -18.14
N MET A 254 5.94 -6.46 -18.47
CA MET A 254 5.81 -7.52 -19.46
C MET A 254 4.75 -8.55 -19.05
N LYS A 255 4.70 -8.92 -17.77
CA LYS A 255 3.73 -9.89 -17.23
C LYS A 255 2.31 -9.33 -17.10
N SER A 256 2.16 -8.03 -16.92
CA SER A 256 0.86 -7.36 -16.75
C SER A 256 0.06 -7.27 -18.06
N LEU A 257 -1.15 -6.67 -17.96
CA LEU A 257 -1.99 -6.35 -19.11
C LEU A 257 -1.25 -5.53 -20.19
N PHE A 258 -0.28 -4.72 -19.80
CA PHE A 258 0.47 -3.84 -20.70
C PHE A 258 1.39 -4.60 -21.65
N GLY A 259 1.97 -5.72 -21.22
CA GLY A 259 2.86 -6.56 -22.02
C GLY A 259 2.19 -7.85 -22.51
N GLY A 260 1.45 -8.51 -21.63
CA GLY A 260 0.77 -9.77 -21.90
C GLY A 260 1.71 -10.96 -22.17
N PHE A 261 2.96 -10.91 -21.66
CA PHE A 261 3.90 -12.03 -21.77
C PHE A 261 3.65 -13.05 -20.67
N THR A 262 3.82 -14.34 -21.01
CA THR A 262 3.86 -15.41 -19.99
C THR A 262 5.25 -15.48 -19.34
N GLU A 263 5.34 -16.17 -18.20
CA GLU A 263 6.63 -16.37 -17.52
C GLU A 263 7.59 -17.17 -18.37
N GLU A 264 7.09 -18.14 -19.13
CA GLU A 264 7.86 -18.96 -20.06
C GLU A 264 8.42 -18.10 -21.21
N GLU A 265 7.59 -17.21 -21.81
CA GLU A 265 8.02 -16.30 -22.85
C GLU A 265 9.13 -15.36 -22.37
N ILE A 266 8.99 -14.81 -21.15
CA ILE A 266 10.03 -13.96 -20.55
C ILE A 266 11.31 -14.75 -20.28
N ALA A 267 11.17 -15.98 -19.79
CA ALA A 267 12.31 -16.86 -19.57
C ALA A 267 13.05 -17.21 -20.87
N LEU A 268 12.31 -17.45 -21.97
CA LEU A 268 12.90 -17.67 -23.31
C LEU A 268 13.68 -16.43 -23.78
N ILE A 269 13.10 -15.24 -23.70
CA ILE A 269 13.78 -13.98 -24.03
C ILE A 269 15.06 -13.84 -23.21
N ARG A 270 15.01 -14.10 -21.90
CA ARG A 270 16.18 -13.99 -21.03
C ARG A 270 17.22 -15.05 -21.30
N SER A 271 16.82 -16.26 -21.69
CA SER A 271 17.75 -17.37 -22.00
C SER A 271 18.54 -17.12 -23.29
N GLY A 272 17.97 -16.41 -24.26
CA GLY A 272 18.66 -15.98 -25.49
C GLY A 272 19.83 -15.02 -25.18
N GLN A 273 19.70 -14.20 -24.14
CA GLN A 273 20.77 -13.31 -23.70
C GLN A 273 20.94 -13.32 -22.19
N LYS A 274 21.89 -14.10 -21.69
CA LYS A 274 22.15 -14.27 -20.23
C LYS A 274 22.87 -13.08 -19.58
N ARG A 275 23.53 -12.22 -20.34
CA ARG A 275 24.28 -11.05 -19.83
C ARG A 275 23.64 -9.75 -20.33
N GLY A 276 23.69 -8.70 -19.52
CA GLY A 276 23.05 -7.41 -19.80
C GLY A 276 21.66 -7.28 -19.17
N SER A 277 20.92 -6.21 -19.49
CA SER A 277 19.57 -5.97 -18.99
C SER A 277 18.52 -6.83 -19.71
N LEU A 278 17.36 -7.05 -19.07
CA LEU A 278 16.20 -7.70 -19.71
C LEU A 278 15.75 -6.90 -20.95
N TYR A 279 15.91 -5.58 -20.92
CA TYR A 279 15.60 -4.71 -22.05
C TYR A 279 16.49 -4.98 -23.29
N ASP A 280 17.79 -5.26 -23.06
CA ASP A 280 18.70 -5.61 -24.14
C ASP A 280 18.34 -6.99 -24.73
N ALA A 281 17.97 -7.96 -23.87
CA ALA A 281 17.49 -9.27 -24.30
C ALA A 281 16.19 -9.17 -25.14
N LEU A 282 15.26 -8.32 -24.72
CA LEU A 282 14.01 -8.07 -25.42
C LEU A 282 14.25 -7.43 -26.80
N LYS A 283 15.20 -6.50 -26.90
CA LYS A 283 15.59 -5.89 -28.19
C LYS A 283 16.18 -6.90 -29.16
N ASN A 284 17.07 -7.77 -28.69
CA ASN A 284 17.67 -8.79 -29.56
C ASN A 284 16.60 -9.77 -30.04
N CYS A 285 15.71 -10.21 -29.16
CA CYS A 285 14.57 -11.06 -29.55
C CYS A 285 13.69 -10.40 -30.64
N SER A 286 13.47 -9.08 -30.55
CA SER A 286 12.66 -8.36 -31.55
C SER A 286 13.36 -8.28 -32.92
N GLN A 287 14.69 -8.16 -32.96
CA GLN A 287 15.47 -8.06 -34.20
C GLN A 287 15.57 -9.41 -34.91
N GLU A 288 15.69 -10.51 -34.16
CA GLU A 288 15.67 -11.86 -34.72
C GLU A 288 14.34 -12.17 -35.43
N GLY A 289 13.22 -11.73 -34.85
CA GLY A 289 11.89 -11.92 -35.46
C GLY A 289 11.60 -11.04 -36.68
N GLU A 290 12.34 -9.93 -36.89
CA GLU A 290 12.24 -9.07 -38.08
C GLU A 290 13.14 -9.54 -39.21
N ALA A 291 14.29 -10.14 -38.90
CA ALA A 291 15.26 -10.59 -39.92
C ALA A 291 14.74 -11.80 -40.73
N GLU A 292 14.03 -12.73 -40.07
CA GLU A 292 13.45 -13.91 -40.73
C GLU A 292 12.21 -13.57 -41.58
N GLY A 293 11.44 -12.54 -41.21
CA GLY A 293 10.25 -12.08 -41.95
C GLY A 293 10.56 -11.35 -43.25
N THR A 294 11.82 -10.94 -43.50
CA THR A 294 12.24 -10.26 -44.72
C THR A 294 12.74 -11.24 -45.81
N GLU A 295 13.08 -12.47 -45.47
CA GLU A 295 13.52 -13.46 -46.48
C GLU A 295 12.34 -14.15 -47.19
N GLU A 296 11.18 -14.32 -46.56
CA GLU A 296 9.98 -14.88 -47.24
C GLU A 296 9.28 -13.91 -48.19
N GLY A 297 9.55 -12.62 -48.14
CA GLY A 297 8.98 -11.60 -49.04
C GLY A 297 9.64 -11.45 -50.39
N THR A 298 10.77 -12.10 -50.63
CA THR A 298 11.57 -11.91 -51.88
C THR A 298 11.53 -13.07 -52.86
N GLU A 299 10.95 -14.22 -52.54
CA GLU A 299 10.87 -15.37 -53.47
C GLU A 299 9.56 -15.50 -54.28
N GLU A 300 8.50 -14.76 -53.98
CA GLU A 300 7.23 -14.83 -54.73
C GLU A 300 7.07 -13.88 -55.90
N GLY A 301 8.16 -13.29 -56.41
CA GLY A 301 8.12 -12.25 -57.42
C GLY A 301 8.79 -12.58 -58.79
N THR A 302 9.00 -13.84 -59.18
CA THR A 302 9.52 -14.07 -60.57
C THR A 302 9.24 -15.50 -61.04
N LYS A 303 8.02 -15.79 -61.48
CA LYS A 303 7.71 -16.81 -62.49
C LYS A 303 6.30 -16.66 -63.02
N LYS A 304 6.09 -15.76 -63.94
CA LYS A 304 5.00 -15.80 -64.93
C LYS A 304 5.62 -15.83 -66.31
N GLY A 305 5.33 -16.87 -67.02
CA GLY A 305 5.42 -16.83 -68.51
C GLY A 305 5.90 -18.14 -69.15
N THR A 306 4.97 -18.71 -69.85
CA THR A 306 5.07 -19.44 -71.14
C THR A 306 4.90 -20.97 -71.09
N GLU A 307 3.69 -21.32 -71.46
CA GLU A 307 3.21 -22.06 -72.66
C GLU A 307 3.36 -23.59 -72.71
N GLU A 308 2.19 -24.19 -72.71
CA GLU A 308 1.60 -25.09 -73.74
C GLU A 308 2.36 -26.35 -74.13
N GLY A 309 1.65 -27.48 -74.06
CA GLY A 309 1.78 -28.48 -75.09
C GLY A 309 1.65 -29.95 -74.66
N THR A 310 0.44 -30.49 -74.73
CA THR A 310 -0.01 -31.76 -75.40
C THR A 310 0.46 -33.14 -74.91
N GLU A 311 -0.56 -33.91 -74.57
CA GLU A 311 -0.96 -35.29 -74.95
C GLU A 311 -0.23 -36.52 -74.44
N ALA A 312 -1.02 -37.32 -73.76
CA ALA A 312 -1.48 -38.69 -74.10
C ALA A 312 -0.48 -39.84 -74.17
N GLY A 313 -0.78 -40.89 -73.44
CA GLY A 313 -0.23 -42.22 -73.77
C GLY A 313 -0.37 -43.28 -72.71
N THR A 314 -1.49 -43.98 -72.75
CA THR A 314 -1.86 -45.27 -72.13
C THR A 314 -0.83 -46.39 -72.34
N LYS A 315 -0.63 -47.28 -71.39
CA LYS A 315 -0.92 -48.75 -71.39
C LYS A 315 -0.14 -49.47 -70.26
N GLU A 316 -0.88 -50.17 -69.44
CA GLU A 316 -0.96 -51.63 -69.18
C GLU A 316 0.28 -52.49 -69.34
N GLY A 317 0.54 -53.34 -68.37
CA GLY A 317 1.26 -54.58 -68.46
C GLY A 317 1.82 -55.11 -67.16
N THR A 318 1.01 -55.90 -66.49
CA THR A 318 1.05 -57.17 -65.75
C THR A 318 2.40 -57.87 -65.56
N GLU A 319 2.48 -58.47 -64.41
CA GLU A 319 2.92 -59.81 -63.92
C GLU A 319 4.32 -59.97 -63.31
N GLU A 320 4.19 -60.40 -62.05
CA GLU A 320 4.77 -61.56 -61.33
C GLU A 320 6.26 -61.73 -61.22
N GLY A 321 6.70 -61.98 -59.99
CA GLY A 321 7.86 -62.80 -59.68
C GLY A 321 8.51 -62.53 -58.34
N THR A 322 8.04 -63.29 -57.36
CA THR A 322 8.65 -63.78 -56.11
C THR A 322 10.17 -63.67 -55.95
N GLU A 323 10.63 -63.27 -54.78
CA GLU A 323 11.35 -63.99 -53.74
C GLU A 323 12.36 -63.11 -52.97
N GLU A 324 12.14 -63.13 -51.69
CA GLU A 324 13.04 -63.17 -50.52
C GLU A 324 14.33 -62.34 -50.44
N GLY A 325 14.39 -61.63 -49.31
CA GLY A 325 15.65 -61.48 -48.65
C GLY A 325 15.87 -60.17 -47.92
N THR A 326 15.35 -60.13 -46.67
CA THR A 326 15.99 -59.51 -45.51
C THR A 326 16.98 -58.37 -45.75
N LYS A 327 16.52 -57.11 -45.62
CA LYS A 327 17.20 -55.97 -45.02
C LYS A 327 16.26 -54.76 -44.92
N LYS A 328 15.28 -54.78 -44.05
CA LYS A 328 14.49 -53.63 -43.64
C LYS A 328 14.56 -53.54 -42.11
N GLY A 329 15.37 -52.68 -41.63
CA GLY A 329 15.46 -52.47 -40.17
C GLY A 329 16.24 -51.24 -39.72
N THR A 330 16.86 -50.49 -40.62
CA THR A 330 17.75 -49.36 -40.21
C THR A 330 17.43 -48.02 -40.88
N GLU A 331 16.76 -48.03 -42.04
CA GLU A 331 16.43 -46.76 -42.74
C GLU A 331 15.13 -46.09 -42.28
N ASP A 332 14.11 -46.85 -41.84
CA ASP A 332 12.84 -46.29 -41.40
C ASP A 332 12.92 -45.56 -40.02
N ARG A 333 13.88 -45.95 -39.13
CA ARG A 333 14.11 -45.24 -37.88
C ARG A 333 14.79 -43.88 -38.07
N ASN A 334 15.70 -43.78 -39.04
CA ASN A 334 16.40 -42.50 -39.30
C ASN A 334 15.50 -41.49 -40.00
N VAL A 335 14.52 -41.92 -40.81
CA VAL A 335 13.57 -41.03 -41.48
C VAL A 335 12.50 -40.52 -40.50
N GLU A 336 12.01 -41.36 -39.58
CA GLU A 336 11.09 -40.93 -38.54
C GLU A 336 11.74 -39.99 -37.50
N GLU A 337 13.00 -40.24 -37.13
CA GLU A 337 13.75 -39.32 -36.22
C GLU A 337 14.11 -38.01 -36.92
N ALA A 338 14.45 -38.03 -38.20
CA ALA A 338 14.73 -36.81 -39.00
C ALA A 338 13.45 -36.01 -39.24
N THR A 339 12.30 -36.69 -39.48
CA THR A 339 11.00 -36.00 -39.63
C THR A 339 10.48 -35.44 -38.33
N LYS A 340 10.65 -36.14 -37.21
CA LYS A 340 10.34 -35.62 -35.85
C LYS A 340 11.22 -34.42 -35.49
N LYS A 341 12.52 -34.49 -35.71
CA LYS A 341 13.45 -33.37 -35.49
C LYS A 341 13.14 -32.18 -36.41
N GLY A 342 12.75 -32.42 -37.64
CA GLY A 342 12.35 -31.36 -38.58
C GLY A 342 11.03 -30.68 -38.19
N THR A 343 10.07 -31.42 -37.61
CA THR A 343 8.80 -30.87 -37.12
C THR A 343 8.97 -30.14 -35.79
N GLU A 344 9.82 -30.65 -34.89
CA GLU A 344 10.17 -29.97 -33.63
C GLU A 344 10.94 -28.67 -33.87
N ASN A 345 11.91 -28.66 -34.78
CA ASN A 345 12.66 -27.43 -35.15
C ASN A 345 11.73 -26.39 -35.77
N ARG A 346 10.82 -26.77 -36.66
CA ARG A 346 9.86 -25.85 -37.27
C ARG A 346 8.87 -25.25 -36.27
N SER A 347 8.46 -26.02 -35.27
CA SER A 347 7.60 -25.51 -34.19
C SER A 347 8.35 -24.55 -33.25
N ILE A 348 9.65 -24.75 -33.06
CA ILE A 348 10.51 -23.86 -32.24
C ILE A 348 10.75 -22.55 -32.97
N GLU A 349 11.06 -22.59 -34.28
CA GLU A 349 11.26 -21.42 -35.13
C GLU A 349 10.00 -20.56 -35.25
N GLU A 350 8.82 -21.16 -35.47
CA GLU A 350 7.53 -20.46 -35.47
C GLU A 350 7.21 -19.78 -34.10
N THR A 351 7.61 -20.44 -33.00
CA THR A 351 7.42 -19.87 -31.67
C THR A 351 8.36 -18.69 -31.42
N ALA A 352 9.61 -18.80 -31.82
CA ALA A 352 10.60 -17.72 -31.71
C ALA A 352 10.19 -16.49 -32.54
N GLU A 353 9.70 -16.69 -33.76
CA GLU A 353 9.23 -15.61 -34.64
C GLU A 353 7.99 -14.90 -34.07
N LYS A 354 7.01 -15.66 -33.55
CA LYS A 354 5.86 -15.07 -32.86
C LYS A 354 6.26 -14.23 -31.64
N LEU A 355 7.23 -14.74 -30.87
CA LEU A 355 7.77 -14.06 -29.71
C LEU A 355 8.53 -12.79 -30.09
N GLY A 356 9.35 -12.83 -31.15
CA GLY A 356 10.05 -11.68 -31.70
C GLY A 356 9.09 -10.57 -32.14
N ARG A 357 8.05 -10.93 -32.91
CA ARG A 357 6.99 -9.97 -33.33
C ARG A 357 6.23 -9.37 -32.12
N LYS A 358 5.98 -10.16 -31.07
CA LYS A 358 5.36 -9.66 -29.83
C LYS A 358 6.28 -8.69 -29.10
N ALA A 359 7.58 -9.01 -29.03
CA ALA A 359 8.60 -8.15 -28.44
C ALA A 359 8.73 -6.82 -29.20
N ALA A 360 8.75 -6.84 -30.53
CA ALA A 360 8.80 -5.64 -31.37
C ALA A 360 7.61 -4.70 -31.11
N ARG A 361 6.39 -5.23 -31.13
CA ARG A 361 5.17 -4.44 -30.85
C ARG A 361 5.17 -3.83 -29.45
N PHE A 362 5.68 -4.58 -28.46
CA PHE A 362 5.77 -4.08 -27.10
C PHE A 362 6.79 -2.94 -26.98
N LEU A 363 7.96 -3.08 -27.60
CA LEU A 363 8.99 -2.03 -27.64
C LEU A 363 8.51 -0.77 -28.35
N GLU A 364 7.82 -0.92 -29.48
CA GLU A 364 7.21 0.19 -30.21
C GLU A 364 6.20 0.93 -29.34
N ARG A 365 5.36 0.20 -28.61
CA ARG A 365 4.39 0.79 -27.67
C ARG A 365 5.08 1.58 -26.56
N ILE A 366 6.13 1.02 -25.94
CA ILE A 366 6.95 1.74 -24.96
C ILE A 366 7.52 3.01 -25.57
N ALA A 367 8.09 2.94 -26.77
CA ALA A 367 8.67 4.10 -27.43
C ALA A 367 7.65 5.21 -27.68
N ASN A 368 6.43 4.86 -28.10
CA ASN A 368 5.34 5.81 -28.32
C ASN A 368 4.90 6.51 -27.03
N TYR A 369 4.71 5.77 -25.92
CA TYR A 369 4.35 6.38 -24.65
C TYR A 369 5.50 7.20 -24.04
N ARG A 370 6.75 6.80 -24.26
CA ARG A 370 7.90 7.61 -23.85
C ARG A 370 7.96 8.95 -24.58
N GLN A 371 7.62 8.99 -25.86
CA GLN A 371 7.49 10.26 -26.59
C GLN A 371 6.36 11.11 -26.00
N MET A 372 5.20 10.52 -25.71
CA MET A 372 4.08 11.23 -25.08
C MET A 372 4.45 11.78 -23.69
N ALA A 373 5.22 11.02 -22.89
CA ALA A 373 5.64 11.41 -21.56
C ALA A 373 6.52 12.67 -21.51
N VAL A 374 7.11 13.08 -22.63
CA VAL A 374 7.92 14.31 -22.73
C VAL A 374 7.07 15.57 -22.71
N TYR A 375 5.86 15.53 -23.28
CA TYR A 375 5.02 16.72 -23.45
C TYR A 375 3.64 16.64 -22.78
N LEU A 376 3.16 15.44 -22.42
CA LEU A 376 1.89 15.30 -21.74
C LEU A 376 2.06 15.46 -20.20
N PRO A 377 1.13 16.15 -19.55
CA PRO A 377 0.98 16.07 -18.10
C PRO A 377 0.83 14.62 -17.63
N VAL A 378 1.31 14.30 -16.43
CA VAL A 378 1.31 12.92 -15.91
C VAL A 378 -0.10 12.35 -15.78
N ARG A 379 -1.06 13.16 -15.34
CA ARG A 379 -2.47 12.76 -15.28
C ARG A 379 -3.02 12.39 -16.64
N GLU A 380 -2.72 13.20 -17.66
CA GLU A 380 -3.19 12.95 -19.03
C GLU A 380 -2.54 11.70 -19.61
N LEU A 381 -1.24 11.50 -19.37
CA LEU A 381 -0.51 10.28 -19.74
C LEU A 381 -1.15 9.03 -19.09
N LEU A 382 -1.42 9.07 -17.79
CA LEU A 382 -2.09 7.98 -17.07
C LEU A 382 -3.50 7.71 -17.61
N THR A 383 -4.27 8.76 -17.87
CA THR A 383 -5.61 8.64 -18.45
C THR A 383 -5.56 8.00 -19.84
N ARG A 384 -4.58 8.40 -20.66
CA ARG A 384 -4.37 7.84 -21.99
C ARG A 384 -4.01 6.35 -21.91
N ILE A 385 -3.06 5.99 -21.04
CA ILE A 385 -2.69 4.58 -20.80
C ILE A 385 -3.91 3.77 -20.35
N ALA A 386 -4.65 4.26 -19.36
CA ALA A 386 -5.82 3.53 -18.86
C ALA A 386 -6.92 3.35 -19.92
N THR A 387 -7.10 4.32 -20.81
CA THR A 387 -8.06 4.27 -21.90
C THR A 387 -7.63 3.30 -23.00
N ASP A 388 -6.38 3.40 -23.47
CA ASP A 388 -5.86 2.59 -24.58
C ASP A 388 -5.80 1.09 -24.22
N PHE A 389 -5.63 0.75 -22.94
CA PHE A 389 -5.61 -0.62 -22.44
C PHE A 389 -6.93 -1.08 -21.82
N HIS A 390 -7.97 -0.25 -21.80
CA HIS A 390 -9.22 -0.52 -21.08
C HIS A 390 -8.97 -0.93 -19.61
N TYR A 391 -7.97 -0.31 -18.99
CA TYR A 391 -7.44 -0.75 -17.69
C TYR A 391 -8.46 -0.62 -16.56
N LEU A 392 -9.29 0.45 -16.56
CA LEU A 392 -10.35 0.64 -15.57
C LEU A 392 -11.42 -0.45 -15.67
N ASP A 393 -11.78 -0.89 -16.90
CA ASP A 393 -12.74 -1.95 -17.11
C ASP A 393 -12.18 -3.30 -16.66
N TYR A 394 -10.89 -3.54 -16.98
CA TYR A 394 -10.16 -4.73 -16.56
C TYR A 394 -10.12 -4.86 -15.03
N VAL A 395 -9.66 -3.84 -14.31
CA VAL A 395 -9.58 -3.90 -12.83
C VAL A 395 -10.95 -4.01 -12.16
N THR A 396 -11.99 -3.41 -12.79
CA THR A 396 -13.37 -3.50 -12.30
C THR A 396 -13.95 -4.91 -12.43
N ALA A 397 -13.52 -5.68 -13.43
CA ALA A 397 -13.95 -7.06 -13.64
C ALA A 397 -13.27 -8.07 -12.68
N LEU A 398 -12.19 -7.67 -11.99
CA LEU A 398 -11.48 -8.51 -11.02
C LEU A 398 -12.22 -8.58 -9.67
N PRO A 399 -11.93 -9.58 -8.82
CA PRO A 399 -12.46 -9.63 -7.45
C PRO A 399 -12.18 -8.31 -6.71
N ALA A 400 -13.15 -7.78 -5.97
CA ALA A 400 -13.14 -6.47 -5.33
C ALA A 400 -12.97 -5.30 -6.34
N GLY A 401 -13.55 -5.41 -7.54
CA GLY A 401 -13.33 -4.50 -8.66
C GLY A 401 -13.65 -3.04 -8.37
N SER A 402 -14.70 -2.73 -7.61
CA SER A 402 -15.02 -1.35 -7.21
C SER A 402 -13.88 -0.69 -6.42
N LYS A 403 -13.26 -1.44 -5.50
CA LYS A 403 -12.12 -0.99 -4.71
C LYS A 403 -10.88 -0.80 -5.58
N ARG A 404 -10.59 -1.76 -6.47
CA ARG A 404 -9.48 -1.65 -7.42
C ARG A 404 -9.60 -0.43 -8.33
N ARG A 405 -10.80 -0.19 -8.85
CA ARG A 405 -11.10 0.99 -9.65
C ARG A 405 -10.84 2.28 -8.86
N ALA A 406 -11.34 2.35 -7.62
CA ALA A 406 -11.13 3.51 -6.75
C ALA A 406 -9.62 3.76 -6.45
N ASN A 407 -8.81 2.70 -6.29
CA ASN A 407 -7.36 2.82 -6.16
C ASN A 407 -6.70 3.44 -7.41
N VAL A 408 -7.13 3.05 -8.61
CA VAL A 408 -6.62 3.64 -9.86
C VAL A 408 -7.06 5.11 -9.99
N GLU A 409 -8.32 5.43 -9.68
CA GLU A 409 -8.83 6.82 -9.70
C GLU A 409 -8.10 7.71 -8.67
N MET A 410 -7.71 7.14 -7.52
CA MET A 410 -6.86 7.83 -6.56
C MET A 410 -5.46 8.13 -7.13
N LEU A 411 -4.87 7.24 -7.95
CA LEU A 411 -3.60 7.52 -8.63
C LEU A 411 -3.71 8.72 -9.57
N PHE A 412 -4.83 8.85 -10.28
CA PHE A 412 -5.10 10.02 -11.12
C PHE A 412 -5.22 11.31 -10.31
N THR A 413 -5.84 11.23 -9.13
CA THR A 413 -5.93 12.37 -8.20
C THR A 413 -4.54 12.77 -7.70
N LYS A 414 -3.69 11.81 -7.32
CA LYS A 414 -2.30 12.07 -6.92
C LYS A 414 -1.48 12.73 -8.02
N ALA A 415 -1.67 12.29 -9.28
CA ALA A 415 -1.03 12.93 -10.41
C ALA A 415 -1.50 14.38 -10.59
N SER A 416 -2.79 14.65 -10.42
CA SER A 416 -3.36 16.01 -10.43
C SER A 416 -2.80 16.89 -9.31
N ASP A 417 -2.63 16.35 -8.11
CA ASP A 417 -2.10 17.10 -6.97
C ASP A 417 -0.61 17.39 -7.15
N PHE A 418 0.14 16.43 -7.70
CA PHE A 418 1.54 16.64 -8.07
C PHE A 418 1.69 17.78 -9.10
N GLU A 419 0.81 17.87 -10.09
CA GLU A 419 0.85 18.92 -11.12
C GLU A 419 0.58 20.33 -10.58
N LYS A 420 0.00 20.47 -9.39
CA LYS A 420 -0.16 21.75 -8.69
C LYS A 420 1.12 22.22 -8.02
N THR A 421 2.13 21.34 -7.90
CA THR A 421 3.43 21.68 -7.32
C THR A 421 4.34 22.35 -8.34
N SER A 422 5.51 22.81 -7.88
CA SER A 422 6.53 23.41 -8.76
C SER A 422 7.36 22.39 -9.56
N TYR A 423 7.08 21.09 -9.37
CA TYR A 423 7.78 20.00 -10.05
C TYR A 423 6.98 19.47 -11.23
N PHE A 424 7.66 19.09 -12.33
CA PHE A 424 6.99 18.57 -13.53
C PHE A 424 7.69 17.32 -14.04
N GLY A 425 6.94 16.59 -14.88
CA GLY A 425 7.43 15.45 -15.66
C GLY A 425 7.41 14.13 -14.89
N LEU A 426 7.50 13.07 -15.68
CA LEU A 426 7.32 11.70 -15.22
C LEU A 426 8.34 11.29 -14.15
N PHE A 427 9.61 11.65 -14.32
CA PHE A 427 10.67 11.34 -13.36
C PHE A 427 10.37 11.88 -11.96
N HIS A 428 9.99 13.16 -11.86
CA HIS A 428 9.69 13.78 -10.57
C HIS A 428 8.41 13.21 -9.94
N PHE A 429 7.42 12.84 -10.75
CA PHE A 429 6.23 12.15 -10.25
C PHE A 429 6.55 10.78 -9.66
N ILE A 430 7.38 9.98 -10.33
CA ILE A 430 7.83 8.68 -9.80
C ILE A 430 8.54 8.87 -8.46
N ARG A 431 9.44 9.85 -8.36
CA ARG A 431 10.12 10.18 -7.10
C ARG A 431 9.17 10.66 -6.01
N TYR A 432 8.18 11.45 -6.37
CA TYR A 432 7.12 11.86 -5.45
C TYR A 432 6.35 10.64 -4.91
N MET A 433 5.96 9.71 -5.76
CA MET A 433 5.26 8.48 -5.34
C MET A 433 6.16 7.59 -4.46
N GLU A 434 7.46 7.45 -4.78
CA GLU A 434 8.43 6.72 -3.96
C GLU A 434 8.63 7.36 -2.57
N GLN A 435 8.60 8.67 -2.50
CA GLN A 435 8.66 9.38 -1.21
C GLN A 435 7.40 9.17 -0.40
N LEU A 436 6.21 9.26 -1.01
CA LEU A 436 4.95 8.96 -0.34
C LEU A 436 4.94 7.53 0.22
N GLU A 437 5.41 6.56 -0.56
CA GLU A 437 5.55 5.16 -0.13
C GLU A 437 6.54 5.01 1.04
N LYS A 438 7.73 5.64 0.94
CA LYS A 438 8.80 5.55 1.93
C LYS A 438 8.46 6.21 3.27
N TYR A 439 7.82 7.37 3.22
CA TYR A 439 7.48 8.11 4.45
C TYR A 439 6.17 7.64 5.08
N ASP A 440 5.64 6.51 4.62
CA ASP A 440 4.43 5.89 5.17
C ASP A 440 3.25 6.90 5.24
N MET A 441 3.27 7.89 4.34
CA MET A 441 2.12 8.73 4.05
C MET A 441 1.14 7.89 3.22
N ASP A 442 0.84 6.71 3.78
CA ASP A 442 -0.10 5.78 3.20
C ASP A 442 -1.49 6.40 3.34
N TYR A 443 -1.89 7.01 2.26
CA TYR A 443 -3.29 7.27 2.05
C TYR A 443 -3.93 5.89 1.97
N GLY A 444 -4.65 5.48 3.01
CA GLY A 444 -5.31 4.18 3.03
C GLY A 444 -5.94 3.88 1.67
N GLU A 445 -6.03 2.60 1.30
CA GLU A 445 -6.74 2.18 0.08
C GLU A 445 -8.01 3.02 -0.06
N ALA A 446 -8.32 3.49 -1.27
CA ALA A 446 -9.53 4.27 -1.52
C ALA A 446 -10.71 3.57 -0.86
N ASP A 447 -11.28 4.20 0.16
CA ASP A 447 -12.40 3.64 0.91
C ASP A 447 -13.59 3.48 -0.04
N SER A 448 -13.71 2.30 -0.64
CA SER A 448 -14.89 1.93 -1.42
C SER A 448 -16.03 1.46 -0.54
N LEU A 449 -15.78 1.28 0.76
CA LEU A 449 -16.85 1.13 1.74
C LEU A 449 -17.36 2.52 2.09
N ASP A 450 -18.65 2.72 1.90
CA ASP A 450 -19.37 3.87 2.43
C ASP A 450 -18.91 4.09 3.88
N GLU A 451 -18.47 5.31 4.23
CA GLU A 451 -18.08 5.68 5.60
C GLU A 451 -19.14 5.30 6.63
N ASN A 452 -20.37 5.08 6.16
CA ASN A 452 -21.54 4.67 6.92
C ASN A 452 -21.76 3.14 6.99
N ALA A 453 -20.86 2.31 6.44
CA ALA A 453 -21.00 0.85 6.52
C ALA A 453 -21.00 0.39 7.99
N ASP A 454 -21.98 -0.45 8.35
CA ASP A 454 -22.09 -1.01 9.72
C ASP A 454 -21.14 -2.19 9.89
N VAL A 455 -19.86 -1.90 10.14
CA VAL A 455 -18.77 -2.88 10.25
C VAL A 455 -17.85 -2.56 11.43
N VAL A 456 -17.32 -3.59 12.10
CA VAL A 456 -16.26 -3.43 13.11
C VAL A 456 -14.96 -3.01 12.44
N ARG A 457 -14.33 -1.96 12.93
CA ARG A 457 -13.06 -1.45 12.37
C ARG A 457 -11.87 -2.02 13.12
N ILE A 458 -10.89 -2.56 12.37
CA ILE A 458 -9.58 -2.94 12.92
C ILE A 458 -8.56 -1.93 12.41
N MET A 459 -7.87 -1.27 13.32
CA MET A 459 -6.86 -0.26 12.97
C MET A 459 -5.72 -0.20 13.99
N SER A 460 -4.61 0.44 13.60
CA SER A 460 -3.53 0.69 14.54
C SER A 460 -3.86 1.86 15.47
N ILE A 461 -3.30 1.85 16.69
CA ILE A 461 -3.40 2.96 17.64
C ILE A 461 -3.01 4.30 16.98
N HIS A 462 -2.00 4.30 16.09
CA HIS A 462 -1.60 5.51 15.39
C HIS A 462 -2.68 6.08 14.45
N LYS A 463 -3.42 5.19 13.78
CA LYS A 463 -4.52 5.61 12.88
C LYS A 463 -5.78 6.04 13.63
N SER A 464 -5.95 5.61 14.88
CA SER A 464 -7.11 6.00 15.68
C SER A 464 -6.95 7.37 16.35
N LYS A 465 -5.75 7.96 16.32
CA LYS A 465 -5.54 9.30 16.89
C LYS A 465 -6.45 10.31 16.22
N GLY A 466 -7.17 11.10 17.02
CA GLY A 466 -8.18 12.05 16.53
C GLY A 466 -9.57 11.46 16.28
N LEU A 467 -9.73 10.12 16.28
CA LEU A 467 -11.03 9.46 16.12
C LEU A 467 -11.68 9.14 17.45
N GLU A 468 -13.00 8.92 17.42
CA GLU A 468 -13.83 8.60 18.59
C GLU A 468 -14.69 7.38 18.28
N PHE A 469 -14.71 6.42 19.20
CA PHE A 469 -15.53 5.21 19.11
C PHE A 469 -16.22 4.92 20.44
N PRO A 470 -17.54 4.59 20.43
CA PRO A 470 -18.26 4.22 21.64
C PRO A 470 -17.68 3.00 22.35
N VAL A 471 -17.17 2.02 21.61
CA VAL A 471 -16.57 0.78 22.16
C VAL A 471 -15.20 0.56 21.55
N CYS A 472 -14.17 0.46 22.42
CA CYS A 472 -12.79 0.24 22.02
C CYS A 472 -12.26 -1.06 22.62
N PHE A 473 -11.81 -2.00 21.77
CA PHE A 473 -11.01 -3.14 22.17
C PHE A 473 -9.54 -2.83 21.90
N VAL A 474 -8.68 -3.00 22.90
CA VAL A 474 -7.22 -2.90 22.72
C VAL A 474 -6.65 -4.30 22.71
N GLY A 475 -6.26 -4.76 21.51
CA GLY A 475 -5.77 -6.12 21.29
C GLY A 475 -4.25 -6.19 21.15
N GLY A 476 -3.70 -7.41 21.28
CA GLY A 476 -2.27 -7.66 21.13
C GLY A 476 -1.40 -7.14 22.25
N LEU A 477 -1.93 -6.95 23.46
CA LEU A 477 -1.19 -6.44 24.62
C LEU A 477 -0.05 -7.38 25.07
N SER A 478 -0.13 -8.68 24.72
CA SER A 478 0.92 -9.67 24.99
C SER A 478 2.11 -9.60 24.02
N LYS A 479 2.05 -8.76 22.97
CA LYS A 479 3.10 -8.64 21.96
C LYS A 479 4.37 -8.04 22.57
N ARG A 480 5.50 -8.76 22.43
CA ARG A 480 6.80 -8.27 22.87
C ARG A 480 7.23 -7.03 22.10
N PHE A 481 8.03 -6.19 22.76
CA PHE A 481 8.66 -5.05 22.08
C PHE A 481 9.65 -5.53 21.02
N ASN A 482 9.76 -4.76 19.93
CA ASN A 482 10.78 -5.01 18.93
C ASN A 482 12.15 -4.58 19.50
N MET A 483 13.10 -5.53 19.50
CA MET A 483 14.45 -5.31 20.00
C MET A 483 15.47 -5.20 18.85
N GLN A 484 15.04 -5.02 17.61
CA GLN A 484 15.94 -4.97 16.45
C GLN A 484 16.92 -3.80 16.55
N ASP A 485 16.45 -2.63 16.99
CA ASP A 485 17.29 -1.43 17.10
C ASP A 485 18.37 -1.59 18.19
N VAL A 486 18.06 -2.31 19.26
CA VAL A 486 19.03 -2.60 20.34
C VAL A 486 20.09 -3.63 19.92
N ASN A 487 19.78 -4.47 18.94
CA ASN A 487 20.65 -5.54 18.44
C ASN A 487 21.46 -5.13 17.20
N GLN A 488 21.39 -3.88 16.76
CA GLN A 488 22.19 -3.38 15.65
C GLN A 488 23.66 -3.23 16.05
N SER A 489 24.57 -3.51 15.10
CA SER A 489 26.02 -3.40 15.33
C SER A 489 26.49 -1.95 15.54
N LEU A 490 25.70 -0.98 15.17
CA LEU A 490 25.94 0.45 15.35
C LEU A 490 24.67 1.09 15.90
N ILE A 491 24.74 1.65 17.09
CA ILE A 491 23.68 2.47 17.68
C ILE A 491 24.12 3.91 17.51
N VAL A 492 23.37 4.70 16.77
CA VAL A 492 23.60 6.14 16.62
C VAL A 492 22.70 6.84 17.61
N ASP A 493 23.30 7.49 18.59
CA ASP A 493 22.62 8.41 19.46
C ASP A 493 22.40 9.72 18.67
N MET A 494 21.16 10.13 18.58
CA MET A 494 20.76 11.33 17.83
C MET A 494 20.31 12.46 18.76
N ASP A 495 20.70 12.42 20.04
CA ASP A 495 20.48 13.52 20.98
C ASP A 495 21.43 14.69 20.75
#